data_106976df1aa60fa806c66a208199b16f
#
_entry.id   106976df1aa60fa806c66a208199b16f
#
_cell.length_a   1.000
_cell.length_b   1.000
_cell.length_c   1.000
_cell.angle_alpha   90.00
_cell.angle_beta   90.00
_cell.angle_gamma   90.00
#
_symmetry.space_group_name_H-M   'P 1'
#
loop_
_entity.id
_entity.type
_entity.pdbx_description
1 polymer ?
#
loop_
_entity_poly.entity_id
_entity_poly.type
_entity_poly.pdbx_seq_one_letter_code
_entity_poly.pdbx_strand_id
1 'polypeptide(L)'
;MRKIYLLALCIIGHCSCALAQGPIEFTVNINTQQITQADPGIFKTLERDLNLFLNNTPWTEDRFTEDERIEASIFLTVSEVEEDGNTAAVIVPNRYQATLAIQSSRPVYGTGERTPVFNYQDKRVEFNYQQFEAIQISEQSFTGELAATMAFYAYLILGFDYDTFAPLGGQPHFEQAQELYNRLPSGIQLQDGWKSDKSRNRYFLMENVLQPRMLPLRRAYYTYHRLGLDMMTTDVVQARRNVTLAVEDAKTANQAYLNSVYAQAFVDAKREEIIEIYQGATGPEQSAIIQTMQRLDPSKAGDYRQIRSGGGATRRSTSLARPSRTSSIRPSSKPFGKQ
;
A
#
# COMPACT_ATOMS: atom_id res chain seq x y z
N MET A 1 24.81 57.45 -23.03
CA MET A 1 24.87 56.00 -23.25
C MET A 1 25.25 55.24 -21.96
N ARG A 2 24.59 55.52 -20.83
CA ARG A 2 25.00 54.96 -19.52
C ARG A 2 23.79 54.52 -18.64
N LYS A 3 22.60 54.44 -19.23
CA LYS A 3 21.34 54.07 -18.51
C LYS A 3 20.64 52.80 -19.02
N ILE A 4 21.24 52.04 -19.96
CA ILE A 4 20.63 50.85 -20.54
C ILE A 4 21.15 49.55 -19.90
N TYR A 5 22.25 49.59 -19.15
CA TYR A 5 22.85 48.37 -18.54
C TYR A 5 22.30 47.98 -17.17
N LEU A 6 21.38 48.74 -16.59
CA LEU A 6 20.83 48.46 -15.27
C LEU A 6 19.50 47.68 -15.31
N LEU A 7 18.90 47.47 -16.49
CA LEU A 7 17.64 46.72 -16.62
C LEU A 7 17.83 45.24 -17.03
N ALA A 8 19.07 44.87 -17.42
CA ALA A 8 19.36 43.47 -17.84
C ALA A 8 19.82 42.54 -16.70
N LEU A 9 19.99 43.06 -15.48
CA LEU A 9 20.52 42.27 -14.34
C LEU A 9 19.44 41.74 -13.36
N CYS A 10 18.16 42.01 -13.60
CA CYS A 10 17.08 41.57 -12.71
C CYS A 10 16.27 40.33 -13.21
N ILE A 11 16.68 39.68 -14.32
CA ILE A 11 15.96 38.49 -14.86
C ILE A 11 16.67 37.17 -14.52
N ILE A 12 17.78 37.19 -13.80
CA ILE A 12 18.50 36.00 -13.38
C ILE A 12 18.24 35.81 -11.90
N GLY A 13 17.20 35.08 -11.52
CA GLY A 13 17.08 34.74 -10.09
C GLY A 13 15.81 34.16 -9.57
N HIS A 14 14.95 33.58 -10.38
CA HIS A 14 13.88 32.73 -9.86
C HIS A 14 13.90 31.34 -10.56
N CYS A 15 15.05 30.69 -10.50
CA CYS A 15 15.07 29.25 -10.59
C CYS A 15 14.56 28.75 -9.23
N SER A 16 13.25 28.79 -9.04
CA SER A 16 12.62 28.01 -7.97
C SER A 16 13.04 26.58 -8.22
N CYS A 17 14.02 26.07 -7.46
CA CYS A 17 14.19 24.64 -7.28
C CYS A 17 12.89 24.15 -6.68
N ALA A 18 11.90 23.85 -7.51
CA ALA A 18 10.83 22.98 -7.12
C ALA A 18 11.55 21.69 -6.72
N LEU A 19 11.68 21.45 -5.43
CA LEU A 19 12.08 20.15 -4.91
C LEU A 19 11.08 19.19 -5.54
N ALA A 20 11.55 18.40 -6.49
CA ALA A 20 10.73 17.37 -7.11
C ALA A 20 10.31 16.43 -5.98
N GLN A 21 9.06 16.54 -5.57
CA GLN A 21 8.50 15.62 -4.59
C GLN A 21 8.47 14.23 -5.23
N GLY A 22 8.75 13.19 -4.43
CA GLY A 22 8.74 11.82 -4.93
C GLY A 22 7.36 11.40 -5.47
N PRO A 23 7.30 10.34 -6.29
CA PRO A 23 6.07 9.85 -6.93
C PRO A 23 5.04 9.34 -5.92
N ILE A 24 5.51 8.94 -4.75
CA ILE A 24 4.67 8.38 -3.67
C ILE A 24 4.76 9.32 -2.46
N GLU A 25 3.62 9.57 -1.85
CA GLU A 25 3.51 10.22 -0.55
C GLU A 25 3.27 9.18 0.53
N PHE A 26 4.33 8.87 1.28
CA PHE A 26 4.26 7.91 2.36
C PHE A 26 3.90 8.57 3.69
N THR A 27 2.99 7.92 4.41
CA THR A 27 2.73 8.17 5.83
C THR A 27 3.05 6.91 6.61
N VAL A 28 4.08 6.96 7.45
CA VAL A 28 4.50 5.85 8.31
C VAL A 28 4.09 6.12 9.74
N ASN A 29 3.46 5.14 10.37
CA ASN A 29 3.10 5.15 11.80
C ASN A 29 3.62 3.86 12.45
N ILE A 30 4.19 3.98 13.66
CA ILE A 30 4.72 2.85 14.43
C ILE A 30 3.95 2.68 15.73
N ASN A 31 3.40 1.50 15.93
CA ASN A 31 2.79 1.10 17.20
C ASN A 31 3.79 0.29 18.03
N THR A 32 4.04 0.76 19.24
CA THR A 32 5.02 0.20 20.19
C THR A 32 4.37 -0.44 21.43
N GLN A 33 3.07 -0.72 21.40
CA GLN A 33 2.36 -1.26 22.57
C GLN A 33 2.86 -2.65 23.02
N GLN A 34 3.57 -3.35 22.15
CA GLN A 34 4.17 -4.67 22.43
C GLN A 34 5.65 -4.58 22.83
N ILE A 35 6.20 -3.39 22.97
CA ILE A 35 7.57 -3.15 23.45
C ILE A 35 7.55 -3.07 24.96
N THR A 36 8.40 -3.88 25.62
CA THR A 36 8.40 -4.02 27.08
C THR A 36 9.72 -3.55 27.70
N GLN A 37 10.86 -3.70 27.04
CA GLN A 37 12.19 -3.37 27.58
C GLN A 37 12.87 -2.21 26.84
N ALA A 38 12.70 -2.11 25.51
CA ALA A 38 13.30 -1.01 24.76
C ALA A 38 12.57 0.33 25.03
N ASP A 39 13.33 1.43 24.98
CA ASP A 39 12.74 2.78 25.10
C ASP A 39 11.83 3.07 23.89
N PRO A 40 10.53 3.31 24.11
CA PRO A 40 9.61 3.68 23.01
C PRO A 40 10.03 4.94 22.26
N GLY A 41 10.88 5.79 22.83
CA GLY A 41 11.45 6.98 22.18
C GLY A 41 12.31 6.65 20.96
N ILE A 42 12.96 5.48 20.95
CA ILE A 42 13.75 4.97 19.82
C ILE A 42 12.85 4.85 18.57
N PHE A 43 11.61 4.38 18.72
CA PHE A 43 10.69 4.15 17.61
C PHE A 43 10.07 5.44 17.05
N LYS A 44 10.02 6.52 17.83
CA LYS A 44 9.67 7.86 17.30
C LYS A 44 10.77 8.36 16.35
N THR A 45 12.02 8.07 16.67
CA THR A 45 13.15 8.37 15.77
C THR A 45 13.05 7.53 14.51
N LEU A 46 12.81 6.21 14.65
CA LEU A 46 12.61 5.30 13.52
C LEU A 46 11.45 5.73 12.61
N GLU A 47 10.30 6.11 13.17
CA GLU A 47 9.14 6.59 12.42
C GLU A 47 9.48 7.82 11.56
N ARG A 48 10.14 8.80 12.17
CA ARG A 48 10.62 9.99 11.44
C ARG A 48 11.60 9.62 10.33
N ASP A 49 12.57 8.76 10.63
CA ASP A 49 13.64 8.41 9.69
C ASP A 49 13.11 7.55 8.53
N LEU A 50 12.13 6.68 8.78
CA LEU A 50 11.40 5.96 7.73
C LEU A 50 10.57 6.90 6.84
N ASN A 51 9.87 7.87 7.43
CA ASN A 51 9.15 8.87 6.65
C ASN A 51 10.11 9.68 5.76
N LEU A 52 11.26 10.09 6.29
CA LEU A 52 12.28 10.82 5.51
C LEU A 52 12.87 9.92 4.40
N PHE A 53 13.23 8.69 4.71
CA PHE A 53 13.78 7.74 3.74
C PHE A 53 12.82 7.51 2.58
N LEU A 54 11.56 7.17 2.88
CA LEU A 54 10.57 6.80 1.87
C LEU A 54 10.15 7.99 0.99
N ASN A 55 10.03 9.19 1.56
CA ASN A 55 9.58 10.37 0.82
C ASN A 55 10.72 11.09 0.07
N ASN A 56 11.99 10.89 0.46
CA ASN A 56 13.12 11.53 -0.18
C ASN A 56 13.85 10.62 -1.19
N THR A 57 13.53 9.33 -1.25
CA THR A 57 14.13 8.41 -2.22
C THR A 57 13.45 8.59 -3.58
N PRO A 58 14.21 8.80 -4.67
CA PRO A 58 13.66 8.88 -6.02
C PRO A 58 13.36 7.46 -6.56
N TRP A 59 12.17 6.95 -6.27
CA TRP A 59 11.75 5.58 -6.65
C TRP A 59 11.56 5.38 -8.16
N THR A 60 11.43 6.45 -8.94
CA THR A 60 11.35 6.47 -10.40
C THR A 60 11.90 7.80 -10.92
N GLU A 61 12.29 7.83 -12.20
CA GLU A 61 12.69 9.06 -12.90
C GLU A 61 11.48 9.88 -13.38
N ASP A 62 10.29 9.30 -13.39
CA ASP A 62 9.07 9.97 -13.81
C ASP A 62 8.68 11.08 -12.84
N ARG A 63 8.10 12.14 -13.40
CA ARG A 63 7.63 13.29 -12.63
C ARG A 63 6.13 13.21 -12.44
N PHE A 64 5.71 13.38 -11.20
CA PHE A 64 4.31 13.42 -10.79
C PHE A 64 3.95 14.84 -10.38
N THR A 65 2.77 15.30 -10.76
CA THR A 65 2.17 16.49 -10.16
C THR A 65 1.62 16.15 -8.77
N GLU A 66 1.36 17.16 -7.95
CA GLU A 66 0.85 16.95 -6.58
C GLU A 66 -0.44 16.12 -6.57
N ASP A 67 -1.35 16.39 -7.53
CA ASP A 67 -2.65 15.70 -7.66
C ASP A 67 -2.50 14.26 -8.19
N GLU A 68 -1.39 13.91 -8.82
CA GLU A 68 -1.14 12.58 -9.39
C GLU A 68 -0.41 11.65 -8.42
N ARG A 69 0.13 12.17 -7.33
CA ARG A 69 0.93 11.38 -6.39
C ARG A 69 0.14 10.21 -5.81
N ILE A 70 0.82 9.09 -5.72
CA ILE A 70 0.32 7.89 -5.07
C ILE A 70 0.34 8.13 -3.56
N GLU A 71 -0.78 8.03 -2.87
CA GLU A 71 -0.80 8.03 -1.41
C GLU A 71 -0.55 6.61 -0.90
N ALA A 72 0.40 6.47 0.02
CA ALA A 72 0.71 5.20 0.67
C ALA A 72 0.78 5.35 2.19
N SER A 73 0.06 4.49 2.89
CA SER A 73 0.07 4.41 4.35
C SER A 73 0.75 3.12 4.78
N ILE A 74 1.67 3.26 5.73
CA ILE A 74 2.42 2.16 6.34
C ILE A 74 2.18 2.20 7.85
N PHE A 75 1.72 1.09 8.40
CA PHE A 75 1.52 0.94 9.84
C PHE A 75 2.31 -0.28 10.34
N LEU A 76 3.33 -0.04 11.16
CA LEU A 76 4.13 -1.08 11.80
C LEU A 76 3.66 -1.30 13.23
N THR A 77 3.30 -2.53 13.57
CA THR A 77 3.18 -2.97 14.96
C THR A 77 4.45 -3.73 15.31
N VAL A 78 5.28 -3.15 16.16
CA VAL A 78 6.60 -3.68 16.50
C VAL A 78 6.56 -4.43 17.83
N SER A 79 7.26 -5.55 17.91
CA SER A 79 7.53 -6.32 19.13
C SER A 79 9.01 -6.69 19.22
N GLU A 80 9.46 -6.96 20.44
CA GLU A 80 10.80 -7.47 20.71
C GLU A 80 10.90 -8.95 20.30
N VAL A 81 12.08 -9.38 19.91
CA VAL A 81 12.36 -10.81 19.65
C VAL A 81 12.80 -11.46 20.95
N GLU A 82 12.14 -12.55 21.30
CA GLU A 82 12.46 -13.40 22.44
C GLU A 82 13.10 -14.70 21.95
N GLU A 83 14.18 -15.12 22.58
CA GLU A 83 14.78 -16.44 22.39
C GLU A 83 14.60 -17.29 23.64
N ASP A 84 14.42 -18.60 23.46
CA ASP A 84 14.28 -19.54 24.57
C ASP A 84 15.59 -19.60 25.38
N GLY A 85 15.55 -19.07 26.60
CA GLY A 85 16.60 -19.26 27.59
C GLY A 85 16.43 -20.55 28.40
N ASN A 86 17.45 -20.99 29.09
CA ASN A 86 17.42 -22.23 29.92
C ASN A 86 16.28 -22.24 30.99
N THR A 87 15.79 -21.07 31.41
CA THR A 87 14.79 -20.95 32.47
C THR A 87 13.70 -19.90 32.18
N ALA A 88 13.92 -18.98 31.22
CA ALA A 88 12.98 -17.95 30.79
C ALA A 88 13.35 -17.44 29.38
N ALA A 89 12.39 -16.89 28.66
CA ALA A 89 12.63 -16.19 27.41
C ALA A 89 13.55 -14.97 27.63
N VAL A 90 14.51 -14.77 26.75
CA VAL A 90 15.48 -13.67 26.79
C VAL A 90 15.25 -12.78 25.56
N ILE A 91 15.05 -11.48 25.78
CA ILE A 91 14.91 -10.51 24.69
C ILE A 91 16.27 -10.30 24.01
N VAL A 92 16.27 -10.42 22.66
CA VAL A 92 17.46 -10.18 21.85
C VAL A 92 17.62 -8.66 21.64
N PRO A 93 18.71 -8.04 22.13
CA PRO A 93 18.90 -6.61 22.02
C PRO A 93 18.91 -6.12 20.56
N ASN A 94 18.23 -4.99 20.31
CA ASN A 94 18.16 -4.32 19.00
C ASN A 94 17.56 -5.16 17.85
N ARG A 95 17.00 -6.33 18.13
CA ARG A 95 16.29 -7.16 17.16
C ARG A 95 14.79 -7.09 17.40
N TYR A 96 14.06 -6.83 16.34
CA TYR A 96 12.61 -6.60 16.40
C TYR A 96 11.90 -7.41 15.34
N GLN A 97 10.67 -7.77 15.65
CA GLN A 97 9.68 -8.28 14.70
C GLN A 97 8.59 -7.24 14.50
N ALA A 98 7.98 -7.22 13.33
CA ALA A 98 6.83 -6.36 13.09
C ALA A 98 5.80 -7.03 12.20
N THR A 99 4.54 -6.67 12.44
CA THR A 99 3.47 -6.79 11.46
C THR A 99 3.35 -5.45 10.74
N LEU A 100 3.46 -5.50 9.42
CA LEU A 100 3.40 -4.34 8.54
C LEU A 100 2.08 -4.37 7.78
N ALA A 101 1.23 -3.38 7.99
CA ALA A 101 0.04 -3.13 7.16
C ALA A 101 0.35 -2.02 6.17
N ILE A 102 0.11 -2.27 4.89
CA ILE A 102 0.42 -1.36 3.79
C ILE A 102 -0.82 -1.17 2.94
N GLN A 103 -1.13 0.09 2.64
CA GLN A 103 -2.18 0.45 1.71
C GLN A 103 -1.67 1.55 0.78
N SER A 104 -1.97 1.42 -0.51
CA SER A 104 -1.79 2.52 -1.46
C SER A 104 -3.09 2.83 -2.18
N SER A 105 -3.25 4.09 -2.59
CA SER A 105 -4.42 4.58 -3.32
C SER A 105 -4.02 5.55 -4.41
N ARG A 106 -4.82 5.60 -5.47
CA ARG A 106 -4.70 6.57 -6.57
C ARG A 106 -5.98 7.39 -6.72
N PRO A 107 -5.91 8.60 -7.28
CA PRO A 107 -7.12 9.35 -7.63
C PRO A 107 -7.92 8.63 -8.72
N VAL A 108 -9.25 8.75 -8.68
CA VAL A 108 -10.15 8.33 -9.76
C VAL A 108 -10.39 9.52 -10.67
N TYR A 109 -10.06 9.36 -11.95
CA TYR A 109 -10.14 10.46 -12.92
C TYR A 109 -11.56 11.04 -13.03
N GLY A 110 -11.66 12.37 -13.07
CA GLY A 110 -12.93 13.09 -13.17
C GLY A 110 -13.79 13.09 -11.90
N THR A 111 -13.22 12.66 -10.78
CA THR A 111 -13.87 12.69 -9.45
C THR A 111 -12.92 13.31 -8.42
N GLY A 112 -13.41 13.60 -7.21
CA GLY A 112 -12.58 13.93 -6.05
C GLY A 112 -12.26 12.71 -5.16
N GLU A 113 -12.58 11.51 -5.64
CA GLU A 113 -12.45 10.26 -4.87
C GLU A 113 -11.11 9.58 -5.15
N ARG A 114 -10.67 8.75 -4.21
CA ARG A 114 -9.50 7.88 -4.36
C ARG A 114 -9.92 6.42 -4.24
N THR A 115 -9.21 5.56 -4.95
CA THR A 115 -9.43 4.12 -4.93
C THR A 115 -8.22 3.39 -4.39
N PRO A 116 -8.37 2.42 -3.47
CA PRO A 116 -7.26 1.60 -3.01
C PRO A 116 -6.76 0.71 -4.18
N VAL A 117 -5.46 0.76 -4.43
CA VAL A 117 -4.81 -0.06 -5.47
C VAL A 117 -4.17 -1.29 -4.87
N PHE A 118 -3.54 -1.16 -3.70
CA PHE A 118 -2.87 -2.22 -2.98
C PHE A 118 -3.24 -2.18 -1.51
N ASN A 119 -3.58 -3.33 -0.94
CA ASN A 119 -3.85 -3.51 0.49
C ASN A 119 -3.28 -4.86 0.92
N TYR A 120 -2.27 -4.83 1.80
CA TYR A 120 -1.55 -6.03 2.17
C TYR A 120 -1.08 -5.98 3.63
N GLN A 121 -1.10 -7.12 4.30
CA GLN A 121 -0.53 -7.30 5.63
C GLN A 121 0.62 -8.30 5.58
N ASP A 122 1.83 -7.83 5.88
CA ASP A 122 3.01 -8.65 6.06
C ASP A 122 3.27 -8.87 7.56
N LYS A 123 3.16 -10.13 7.99
CA LYS A 123 3.32 -10.52 9.39
C LYS A 123 4.74 -10.99 9.73
N ARG A 124 5.67 -10.88 8.77
CA ARG A 124 6.99 -11.51 8.86
C ARG A 124 8.10 -10.52 8.54
N VAL A 125 8.01 -9.34 9.15
CA VAL A 125 9.06 -8.34 9.07
C VAL A 125 9.96 -8.53 10.30
N GLU A 126 11.23 -8.88 10.06
CA GLU A 126 12.27 -8.93 11.08
C GLU A 126 13.35 -7.94 10.70
N PHE A 127 13.91 -7.25 11.67
CA PHE A 127 14.98 -6.28 11.43
C PHE A 127 15.77 -5.99 12.69
N ASN A 128 17.03 -5.59 12.50
CA ASN A 128 17.82 -4.97 13.53
C ASN A 128 17.69 -3.46 13.40
N TYR A 129 17.59 -2.76 14.51
CA TYR A 129 17.58 -1.30 14.53
C TYR A 129 18.29 -0.75 15.77
N GLN A 130 19.17 0.19 15.53
CA GLN A 130 19.80 0.98 16.57
C GLN A 130 19.49 2.47 16.32
N GLN A 131 19.18 3.20 17.38
CA GLN A 131 18.83 4.62 17.26
C GLN A 131 19.94 5.41 16.56
N PHE A 132 19.55 6.29 15.64
CA PHE A 132 20.43 7.10 14.79
C PHE A 132 21.18 6.32 13.70
N GLU A 133 20.88 5.06 13.47
CA GLU A 133 21.36 4.34 12.31
C GLU A 133 20.68 4.88 11.05
N ALA A 134 21.48 5.18 10.01
CA ALA A 134 20.97 5.72 8.76
C ALA A 134 20.16 4.65 7.98
N ILE A 135 18.92 4.96 7.66
CA ILE A 135 18.09 4.14 6.78
C ILE A 135 18.28 4.63 5.35
N GLN A 136 18.87 3.79 4.50
CA GLN A 136 19.14 4.12 3.10
C GLN A 136 19.11 2.86 2.24
N ILE A 137 18.95 3.01 0.94
CA ILE A 137 19.05 1.94 -0.03
C ILE A 137 20.25 2.18 -0.95
N SER A 138 20.89 1.11 -1.40
CA SER A 138 21.94 1.13 -2.40
C SER A 138 21.59 0.14 -3.52
N GLU A 139 21.81 0.55 -4.76
CA GLU A 139 21.67 -0.35 -5.92
C GLU A 139 22.79 -1.40 -5.98
N GLN A 140 23.89 -1.18 -5.27
CA GLN A 140 25.10 -2.00 -5.35
C GLN A 140 25.26 -2.95 -4.17
N SER A 141 24.63 -2.67 -3.02
CA SER A 141 24.84 -3.43 -1.79
C SER A 141 23.59 -3.47 -0.90
N PHE A 142 23.51 -4.55 -0.12
CA PHE A 142 22.53 -4.65 0.95
C PHE A 142 22.87 -3.68 2.09
N THR A 143 21.91 -2.88 2.50
CA THR A 143 22.10 -1.82 3.51
C THR A 143 21.34 -2.08 4.82
N GLY A 144 20.44 -3.07 4.85
CA GLY A 144 19.68 -3.45 6.03
C GLY A 144 18.33 -4.07 5.70
N GLU A 145 17.83 -4.89 6.62
CA GLU A 145 16.58 -5.65 6.43
C GLU A 145 15.35 -4.75 6.29
N LEU A 146 15.26 -3.71 7.13
CA LEU A 146 14.14 -2.79 7.12
C LEU A 146 14.12 -1.91 5.85
N ALA A 147 15.28 -1.36 5.48
CA ALA A 147 15.42 -0.58 4.26
C ALA A 147 15.05 -1.40 3.02
N ALA A 148 15.52 -2.65 2.93
CA ALA A 148 15.19 -3.57 1.84
C ALA A 148 13.69 -3.89 1.81
N THR A 149 13.06 -4.12 2.97
CA THR A 149 11.61 -4.39 3.06
C THR A 149 10.80 -3.18 2.60
N MET A 150 11.16 -1.97 3.03
CA MET A 150 10.46 -0.75 2.62
C MET A 150 10.62 -0.46 1.14
N ALA A 151 11.84 -0.59 0.60
CA ALA A 151 12.11 -0.42 -0.83
C ALA A 151 11.36 -1.45 -1.69
N PHE A 152 11.30 -2.70 -1.26
CA PHE A 152 10.51 -3.73 -1.92
C PHE A 152 9.05 -3.32 -2.09
N TYR A 153 8.43 -2.80 -1.02
CA TYR A 153 7.04 -2.35 -1.11
C TYR A 153 6.87 -1.06 -1.90
N ALA A 154 7.84 -0.14 -1.88
CA ALA A 154 7.81 1.04 -2.74
C ALA A 154 7.79 0.65 -4.24
N TYR A 155 8.64 -0.29 -4.66
CA TYR A 155 8.61 -0.82 -6.03
C TYR A 155 7.31 -1.56 -6.36
N LEU A 156 6.74 -2.34 -5.44
CA LEU A 156 5.45 -2.99 -5.68
C LEU A 156 4.32 -1.96 -5.83
N ILE A 157 4.29 -0.93 -5.00
CA ILE A 157 3.28 0.15 -5.08
C ILE A 157 3.36 0.84 -6.44
N LEU A 158 4.56 1.21 -6.90
CA LEU A 158 4.75 1.77 -8.24
C LEU A 158 4.28 0.80 -9.31
N GLY A 159 4.70 -0.45 -9.24
CA GLY A 159 4.31 -1.46 -10.21
C GLY A 159 2.79 -1.63 -10.33
N PHE A 160 2.09 -1.69 -9.21
CA PHE A 160 0.63 -1.77 -9.22
C PHE A 160 -0.02 -0.50 -9.73
N ASP A 161 0.48 0.67 -9.36
CA ASP A 161 -0.05 1.94 -9.85
C ASP A 161 0.10 2.07 -11.37
N TYR A 162 1.28 1.79 -11.90
CA TYR A 162 1.53 1.82 -13.36
C TYR A 162 0.68 0.80 -14.13
N ASP A 163 0.43 -0.38 -13.56
CA ASP A 163 -0.51 -1.36 -14.15
C ASP A 163 -1.96 -0.82 -14.19
N THR A 164 -2.32 0.20 -13.38
CA THR A 164 -3.64 0.85 -13.46
C THR A 164 -3.77 1.81 -14.65
N PHE A 165 -2.67 2.35 -15.16
CA PHE A 165 -2.64 3.33 -16.25
C PHE A 165 -2.38 2.73 -17.63
N ALA A 166 -1.56 1.66 -17.68
CA ALA A 166 -1.21 0.97 -18.92
C ALA A 166 -1.16 -0.54 -18.71
N PRO A 167 -1.60 -1.36 -19.68
CA PRO A 167 -1.49 -2.82 -19.58
C PRO A 167 -0.03 -3.25 -19.36
N LEU A 168 0.25 -3.87 -18.23
CA LEU A 168 1.59 -4.32 -17.81
C LEU A 168 2.62 -3.18 -17.66
N GLY A 169 2.16 -1.94 -17.46
CA GLY A 169 3.03 -0.77 -17.30
C GLY A 169 3.96 -0.86 -16.10
N GLY A 170 3.57 -1.60 -15.06
CA GLY A 170 4.37 -1.81 -13.85
C GLY A 170 5.54 -2.79 -13.98
N GLN A 171 5.75 -3.42 -15.15
CA GLN A 171 6.78 -4.44 -15.31
C GLN A 171 8.17 -4.02 -14.83
N PRO A 172 8.71 -2.83 -15.19
CA PRO A 172 10.04 -2.42 -14.74
C PRO A 172 10.17 -2.36 -13.21
N HIS A 173 9.12 -1.92 -12.52
CA HIS A 173 9.13 -1.79 -11.06
C HIS A 173 9.03 -3.15 -10.35
N PHE A 174 8.27 -4.09 -10.89
CA PHE A 174 8.26 -5.47 -10.38
C PHE A 174 9.60 -6.17 -10.60
N GLU A 175 10.28 -5.90 -11.70
CA GLU A 175 11.64 -6.37 -11.96
C GLU A 175 12.65 -5.75 -10.97
N GLN A 176 12.52 -4.46 -10.63
CA GLN A 176 13.32 -3.83 -9.57
C GLN A 176 13.11 -4.50 -8.20
N ALA A 177 11.86 -4.87 -7.86
CA ALA A 177 11.57 -5.63 -6.64
C ALA A 177 12.23 -7.01 -6.66
N GLN A 178 12.25 -7.69 -7.81
CA GLN A 178 12.94 -8.97 -8.00
C GLN A 178 14.46 -8.84 -7.90
N GLU A 179 15.04 -7.83 -8.54
CA GLU A 179 16.47 -7.56 -8.44
C GLU A 179 16.90 -7.23 -7.01
N LEU A 180 16.09 -6.48 -6.27
CA LEU A 180 16.33 -6.25 -4.85
C LEU A 180 16.36 -7.58 -4.09
N TYR A 181 15.39 -8.46 -4.30
CA TYR A 181 15.37 -9.80 -3.70
C TYR A 181 16.62 -10.61 -4.05
N ASN A 182 17.04 -10.60 -5.32
CA ASN A 182 18.23 -11.33 -5.78
C ASN A 182 19.54 -10.85 -5.14
N ARG A 183 19.58 -9.59 -4.69
CA ARG A 183 20.75 -8.99 -4.01
C ARG A 183 20.75 -9.19 -2.49
N LEU A 184 19.66 -9.73 -1.92
CA LEU A 184 19.63 -10.01 -0.47
C LEU A 184 20.68 -11.07 -0.12
N PRO A 185 21.40 -10.92 1.01
CA PRO A 185 22.26 -11.97 1.54
C PRO A 185 21.49 -13.28 1.74
N SER A 186 22.12 -14.42 1.54
CA SER A 186 21.50 -15.74 1.67
C SER A 186 20.82 -15.95 3.03
N GLY A 187 21.41 -15.45 4.12
CA GLY A 187 20.81 -15.50 5.45
C GLY A 187 19.48 -14.75 5.54
N ILE A 188 19.34 -13.63 4.82
CA ILE A 188 18.09 -12.86 4.76
C ILE A 188 17.07 -13.55 3.87
N GLN A 189 17.48 -14.14 2.74
CA GLN A 189 16.58 -14.91 1.87
C GLN A 189 15.99 -16.14 2.55
N LEU A 190 16.62 -16.66 3.59
CA LEU A 190 16.12 -17.79 4.40
C LEU A 190 15.13 -17.38 5.50
N GLN A 191 14.98 -16.09 5.78
CA GLN A 191 13.99 -15.61 6.75
C GLN A 191 12.57 -15.83 6.25
N ASP A 192 11.62 -16.00 7.16
CA ASP A 192 10.22 -16.31 6.87
C ASP A 192 9.54 -15.33 5.92
N GLY A 193 9.94 -14.07 5.94
CA GLY A 193 9.41 -13.04 5.05
C GLY A 193 9.87 -13.16 3.59
N TRP A 194 11.02 -13.84 3.33
CA TRP A 194 11.69 -13.88 2.05
C TRP A 194 11.87 -15.28 1.44
N LYS A 195 11.75 -16.33 2.24
CA LYS A 195 12.05 -17.70 1.79
C LYS A 195 11.02 -18.22 0.78
N SER A 196 11.49 -19.08 -0.13
CA SER A 196 10.71 -19.71 -1.21
C SER A 196 10.11 -21.06 -0.82
N ASP A 197 9.51 -21.18 0.36
CA ASP A 197 9.05 -22.44 0.96
C ASP A 197 7.54 -22.62 1.03
N LYS A 198 6.78 -22.17 0.10
CA LYS A 198 5.29 -22.20 0.06
C LYS A 198 4.60 -21.31 1.11
N SER A 199 5.31 -20.45 1.80
CA SER A 199 4.74 -19.46 2.70
C SER A 199 4.08 -18.31 1.94
N ARG A 200 3.03 -17.71 2.50
CA ARG A 200 2.43 -16.48 1.94
C ARG A 200 3.23 -15.28 2.44
N ASN A 201 4.27 -14.87 1.70
CA ASN A 201 5.24 -13.86 2.08
C ASN A 201 5.63 -12.96 0.89
N ARG A 202 6.65 -12.09 1.08
CA ARG A 202 7.16 -11.17 0.05
C ARG A 202 7.66 -11.90 -1.19
N TYR A 203 8.37 -13.01 -1.03
CA TYR A 203 8.84 -13.82 -2.17
C TYR A 203 7.67 -14.24 -3.06
N PHE A 204 6.61 -14.84 -2.48
CA PHE A 204 5.47 -15.29 -3.25
C PHE A 204 4.62 -14.15 -3.80
N LEU A 205 4.57 -13.00 -3.15
CA LEU A 205 3.89 -11.82 -3.70
C LEU A 205 4.59 -11.36 -4.99
N MET A 206 5.91 -11.20 -4.96
CA MET A 206 6.73 -10.85 -6.12
C MET A 206 6.67 -11.93 -7.21
N GLU A 207 6.90 -13.19 -6.85
CA GLU A 207 6.86 -14.33 -7.77
C GLU A 207 5.50 -14.40 -8.48
N ASN A 208 4.39 -14.27 -7.76
CA ASN A 208 3.06 -14.30 -8.34
C ASN A 208 2.84 -13.17 -9.35
N VAL A 209 3.25 -11.94 -9.04
CA VAL A 209 3.09 -10.80 -9.95
C VAL A 209 3.83 -11.03 -11.26
N LEU A 210 5.00 -11.66 -11.23
CA LEU A 210 5.85 -11.93 -12.40
C LEU A 210 5.47 -13.23 -13.14
N GLN A 211 4.59 -14.08 -12.59
CA GLN A 211 4.17 -15.32 -13.21
C GLN A 211 3.34 -15.11 -14.48
N PRO A 212 3.65 -15.78 -15.61
CA PRO A 212 2.85 -15.68 -16.82
C PRO A 212 1.37 -16.03 -16.63
N ARG A 213 1.06 -16.97 -15.73
CA ARG A 213 -0.33 -17.35 -15.40
C ARG A 213 -1.12 -16.25 -14.72
N MET A 214 -0.43 -15.26 -14.13
CA MET A 214 -1.05 -14.13 -13.45
C MET A 214 -1.17 -12.87 -14.31
N LEU A 215 -0.70 -12.90 -15.57
CA LEU A 215 -0.86 -11.79 -16.53
C LEU A 215 -2.32 -11.33 -16.72
N PRO A 216 -3.36 -12.21 -16.71
CA PRO A 216 -4.73 -11.73 -16.75
C PRO A 216 -5.07 -10.80 -15.59
N LEU A 217 -4.62 -11.09 -14.35
CA LEU A 217 -4.83 -10.22 -13.20
C LEU A 217 -4.09 -8.88 -13.35
N ARG A 218 -2.87 -8.86 -13.86
CA ARG A 218 -2.15 -7.60 -14.13
C ARG A 218 -2.88 -6.73 -15.16
N ARG A 219 -3.41 -7.33 -16.24
CA ARG A 219 -4.25 -6.61 -17.21
C ARG A 219 -5.57 -6.14 -16.59
N ALA A 220 -6.10 -6.89 -15.63
CA ALA A 220 -7.30 -6.52 -14.90
C ALA A 220 -7.13 -5.21 -14.14
N TYR A 221 -5.94 -4.87 -13.64
CA TYR A 221 -5.70 -3.55 -13.00
C TYR A 221 -6.00 -2.40 -13.96
N TYR A 222 -5.51 -2.46 -15.20
CA TYR A 222 -5.82 -1.46 -16.22
C TYR A 222 -7.32 -1.41 -16.55
N THR A 223 -7.91 -2.56 -16.82
CA THR A 223 -9.32 -2.67 -17.20
C THR A 223 -10.24 -2.18 -16.07
N TYR A 224 -9.93 -2.51 -14.83
CA TYR A 224 -10.68 -2.11 -13.66
C TYR A 224 -10.61 -0.59 -13.42
N HIS A 225 -9.39 -0.04 -13.39
CA HIS A 225 -9.18 1.35 -13.02
C HIS A 225 -9.40 2.30 -14.20
N ARG A 226 -8.63 2.13 -15.29
CA ARG A 226 -8.66 3.09 -16.41
C ARG A 226 -9.91 2.99 -17.25
N LEU A 227 -10.34 1.77 -17.57
CA LEU A 227 -11.53 1.55 -18.40
C LEU A 227 -12.82 1.38 -17.57
N GLY A 228 -12.69 1.09 -16.28
CA GLY A 228 -13.78 0.96 -15.32
C GLY A 228 -13.98 2.22 -14.51
N LEU A 229 -13.25 2.39 -13.41
CA LEU A 229 -13.49 3.47 -12.44
C LEU A 229 -13.41 4.88 -13.05
N ASP A 230 -12.37 5.14 -13.84
CA ASP A 230 -12.17 6.46 -14.48
C ASP A 230 -13.28 6.84 -15.47
N MET A 231 -14.12 5.87 -15.86
CA MET A 231 -15.27 6.08 -16.77
C MET A 231 -16.62 6.13 -16.04
N MET A 232 -16.67 5.94 -14.71
CA MET A 232 -17.93 5.87 -13.95
C MET A 232 -18.77 7.16 -14.04
N THR A 233 -18.13 8.31 -14.23
CA THR A 233 -18.83 9.60 -14.36
C THR A 233 -19.36 9.86 -15.77
N THR A 234 -18.81 9.20 -16.79
CA THR A 234 -19.14 9.45 -18.20
C THR A 234 -20.04 8.37 -18.80
N ASP A 235 -19.77 7.09 -18.51
CA ASP A 235 -20.56 5.94 -18.97
C ASP A 235 -20.55 4.83 -17.92
N VAL A 236 -21.46 4.93 -16.95
CA VAL A 236 -21.57 3.97 -15.84
C VAL A 236 -21.87 2.54 -16.29
N VAL A 237 -22.58 2.36 -17.41
CA VAL A 237 -22.93 1.03 -17.93
C VAL A 237 -21.70 0.34 -18.51
N GLN A 238 -20.94 1.06 -19.35
CA GLN A 238 -19.68 0.53 -19.89
C GLN A 238 -18.62 0.34 -18.81
N ALA A 239 -18.53 1.28 -17.88
CA ALA A 239 -17.63 1.20 -16.73
C ALA A 239 -17.87 -0.06 -15.90
N ARG A 240 -19.12 -0.38 -15.53
CA ARG A 240 -19.47 -1.62 -14.82
C ARG A 240 -19.14 -2.88 -15.61
N ARG A 241 -19.38 -2.86 -16.95
CA ARG A 241 -18.96 -3.98 -17.81
C ARG A 241 -17.45 -4.23 -17.72
N ASN A 242 -16.65 -3.17 -17.77
CA ASN A 242 -15.20 -3.28 -17.67
C ASN A 242 -14.74 -3.76 -16.28
N VAL A 243 -15.38 -3.28 -15.21
CA VAL A 243 -15.15 -3.81 -13.85
C VAL A 243 -15.48 -5.32 -13.78
N THR A 244 -16.62 -5.75 -14.36
CA THR A 244 -16.98 -7.18 -14.43
C THR A 244 -15.93 -7.99 -15.16
N LEU A 245 -15.45 -7.52 -16.33
CA LEU A 245 -14.40 -8.19 -17.10
C LEU A 245 -13.09 -8.31 -16.30
N ALA A 246 -12.69 -7.24 -15.64
CA ALA A 246 -11.49 -7.26 -14.79
C ALA A 246 -11.59 -8.27 -13.64
N VAL A 247 -12.75 -8.37 -13.00
CA VAL A 247 -12.96 -9.36 -11.91
C VAL A 247 -13.01 -10.79 -12.45
N GLU A 248 -13.55 -11.01 -13.66
CA GLU A 248 -13.48 -12.31 -14.36
C GLU A 248 -12.03 -12.70 -14.70
N ASP A 249 -11.21 -11.76 -15.16
CA ASP A 249 -9.78 -11.98 -15.41
C ASP A 249 -9.03 -12.32 -14.12
N ALA A 250 -9.33 -11.62 -13.01
CA ALA A 250 -8.78 -11.92 -11.69
C ALA A 250 -9.16 -13.34 -11.21
N LYS A 251 -10.43 -13.73 -11.40
CA LYS A 251 -10.89 -15.11 -11.11
C LYS A 251 -10.14 -16.14 -11.94
N THR A 252 -9.97 -15.88 -13.24
CA THR A 252 -9.25 -16.77 -14.17
C THR A 252 -7.79 -16.95 -13.75
N ALA A 253 -7.11 -15.87 -13.41
CA ALA A 253 -5.74 -15.91 -12.89
C ALA A 253 -5.66 -16.71 -11.58
N ASN A 254 -6.59 -16.49 -10.63
CA ASN A 254 -6.63 -17.22 -9.36
C ASN A 254 -6.91 -18.71 -9.55
N GLN A 255 -7.67 -19.10 -10.57
CA GLN A 255 -7.90 -20.51 -10.93
C GLN A 255 -6.65 -21.15 -11.55
N ALA A 256 -5.88 -20.40 -12.32
CA ALA A 256 -4.63 -20.87 -12.92
C ALA A 256 -3.48 -20.96 -11.89
N TYR A 257 -3.54 -20.19 -10.81
CA TYR A 257 -2.57 -20.20 -9.72
C TYR A 257 -3.31 -20.10 -8.37
N LEU A 258 -3.70 -21.27 -7.83
CA LEU A 258 -4.49 -21.35 -6.60
C LEU A 258 -3.73 -20.80 -5.38
N ASN A 259 -4.47 -20.15 -4.49
CA ASN A 259 -3.94 -19.53 -3.25
C ASN A 259 -2.91 -18.41 -3.51
N SER A 260 -3.00 -17.73 -4.65
CA SER A 260 -2.13 -16.61 -4.98
C SER A 260 -2.24 -15.50 -3.93
N VAL A 261 -1.09 -15.08 -3.40
CA VAL A 261 -0.97 -13.92 -2.50
C VAL A 261 -1.38 -12.65 -3.23
N TYR A 262 -1.01 -12.52 -4.50
CA TYR A 262 -1.35 -11.39 -5.34
C TYR A 262 -2.86 -11.29 -5.62
N ALA A 263 -3.52 -12.41 -5.95
CA ALA A 263 -4.97 -12.41 -6.16
C ALA A 263 -5.72 -12.03 -4.86
N GLN A 264 -5.22 -12.47 -3.70
CA GLN A 264 -5.80 -12.08 -2.42
C GLN A 264 -5.60 -10.59 -2.13
N ALA A 265 -4.43 -10.03 -2.42
CA ALA A 265 -4.16 -8.59 -2.24
C ALA A 265 -5.10 -7.73 -3.11
N PHE A 266 -5.37 -8.16 -4.36
CA PHE A 266 -6.37 -7.51 -5.22
C PHE A 266 -7.77 -7.51 -4.58
N VAL A 267 -8.23 -8.67 -4.13
CA VAL A 267 -9.54 -8.81 -3.49
C VAL A 267 -9.65 -7.98 -2.22
N ASP A 268 -8.61 -7.97 -1.38
CA ASP A 268 -8.57 -7.20 -0.14
C ASP A 268 -8.59 -5.68 -0.39
N ALA A 269 -8.05 -5.23 -1.53
CA ALA A 269 -8.14 -3.83 -1.93
C ALA A 269 -9.51 -3.47 -2.54
N LYS A 270 -10.21 -4.42 -3.22
CA LYS A 270 -11.35 -4.12 -4.08
C LYS A 270 -12.71 -4.60 -3.57
N ARG A 271 -12.74 -5.40 -2.51
CA ARG A 271 -13.98 -6.02 -2.01
C ARG A 271 -15.08 -5.00 -1.75
N GLU A 272 -14.81 -4.03 -0.91
CA GLU A 272 -15.80 -3.03 -0.50
C GLU A 272 -16.25 -2.15 -1.68
N GLU A 273 -15.29 -1.71 -2.50
CA GLU A 273 -15.56 -0.90 -3.68
C GLU A 273 -16.45 -1.66 -4.69
N ILE A 274 -16.20 -2.94 -4.93
CA ILE A 274 -17.04 -3.78 -5.79
C ILE A 274 -18.46 -3.89 -5.21
N ILE A 275 -18.61 -4.08 -3.92
CA ILE A 275 -19.93 -4.11 -3.27
C ILE A 275 -20.67 -2.81 -3.54
N GLU A 276 -20.04 -1.66 -3.34
CA GLU A 276 -20.66 -0.34 -3.54
C GLU A 276 -21.01 -0.07 -5.00
N ILE A 277 -20.11 -0.36 -5.95
CA ILE A 277 -20.36 -0.17 -7.40
C ILE A 277 -21.62 -0.92 -7.86
N TYR A 278 -21.84 -2.12 -7.34
CA TYR A 278 -22.93 -2.97 -7.81
C TYR A 278 -24.24 -2.84 -7.02
N GLN A 279 -24.29 -2.10 -5.91
CA GLN A 279 -25.55 -1.80 -5.22
C GLN A 279 -26.55 -1.06 -6.12
N GLY A 280 -26.08 -0.19 -7.02
CA GLY A 280 -26.89 0.52 -8.00
C GLY A 280 -26.98 -0.16 -9.37
N ALA A 281 -26.55 -1.42 -9.51
CA ALA A 281 -26.60 -2.17 -10.75
C ALA A 281 -27.95 -2.90 -10.96
N THR A 282 -28.19 -3.39 -12.19
CA THR A 282 -29.36 -4.22 -12.48
C THR A 282 -29.27 -5.60 -11.82
N GLY A 283 -30.42 -6.25 -11.59
CA GLY A 283 -30.46 -7.58 -10.98
C GLY A 283 -29.57 -8.65 -11.66
N PRO A 284 -29.53 -8.72 -13.00
CA PRO A 284 -28.60 -9.59 -13.71
C PRO A 284 -27.12 -9.28 -13.44
N GLU A 285 -26.71 -8.00 -13.48
CA GLU A 285 -25.34 -7.57 -13.17
C GLU A 285 -24.94 -7.92 -11.73
N GLN A 286 -25.84 -7.64 -10.76
CA GLN A 286 -25.63 -8.02 -9.35
C GLN A 286 -25.44 -9.53 -9.20
N SER A 287 -26.27 -10.33 -9.88
CA SER A 287 -26.15 -11.79 -9.80
C SER A 287 -24.85 -12.32 -10.39
N ALA A 288 -24.42 -11.76 -11.51
CA ALA A 288 -23.16 -12.13 -12.18
C ALA A 288 -21.95 -11.82 -11.30
N ILE A 289 -21.84 -10.58 -10.79
CA ILE A 289 -20.68 -10.18 -9.97
C ILE A 289 -20.64 -10.94 -8.62
N ILE A 290 -21.77 -11.15 -7.97
CA ILE A 290 -21.85 -11.95 -6.73
C ILE A 290 -21.30 -13.36 -6.97
N GLN A 291 -21.73 -14.02 -8.06
CA GLN A 291 -21.26 -15.37 -8.39
C GLN A 291 -19.76 -15.40 -8.65
N THR A 292 -19.23 -14.39 -9.34
CA THR A 292 -17.80 -14.30 -9.64
C THR A 292 -16.98 -14.06 -8.38
N MET A 293 -17.40 -13.10 -7.56
CA MET A 293 -16.71 -12.78 -6.30
C MET A 293 -16.77 -13.94 -5.30
N GLN A 294 -17.88 -14.67 -5.21
CA GLN A 294 -17.97 -15.85 -4.34
C GLN A 294 -17.00 -16.98 -4.75
N ARG A 295 -16.61 -17.04 -6.02
CA ARG A 295 -15.60 -17.99 -6.51
C ARG A 295 -14.18 -17.49 -6.33
N LEU A 296 -13.97 -16.18 -6.47
CA LEU A 296 -12.67 -15.53 -6.32
C LEU A 296 -12.28 -15.41 -4.84
N ASP A 297 -13.24 -15.09 -3.97
CA ASP A 297 -13.07 -14.91 -2.53
C ASP A 297 -14.11 -15.72 -1.72
N PRO A 298 -13.99 -17.03 -1.69
CA PRO A 298 -14.95 -17.89 -1.02
C PRO A 298 -15.02 -17.68 0.49
N SER A 299 -13.93 -17.19 1.11
CA SER A 299 -13.86 -16.92 2.54
C SER A 299 -14.81 -15.80 2.98
N LYS A 300 -15.16 -14.88 2.07
CA LYS A 300 -16.06 -13.73 2.26
C LYS A 300 -17.33 -13.80 1.42
N ALA A 301 -17.71 -14.98 0.96
CA ALA A 301 -18.88 -15.19 0.11
C ALA A 301 -20.19 -14.59 0.67
N GLY A 302 -20.30 -14.50 2.01
CA GLY A 302 -21.44 -13.88 2.69
C GLY A 302 -21.53 -12.37 2.49
N ASP A 303 -20.41 -11.68 2.44
CA ASP A 303 -20.34 -10.23 2.39
C ASP A 303 -20.92 -9.69 1.06
N TYR A 304 -20.74 -10.42 -0.04
CA TYR A 304 -21.27 -10.06 -1.37
C TYR A 304 -22.79 -10.04 -1.48
N ARG A 305 -23.52 -10.59 -0.50
CA ARG A 305 -25.00 -10.46 -0.44
C ARG A 305 -25.46 -9.04 -0.20
N GLN A 306 -24.58 -8.20 0.39
CA GLN A 306 -24.84 -6.76 0.60
C GLN A 306 -25.07 -6.00 -0.71
N ILE A 307 -24.58 -6.50 -1.85
CA ILE A 307 -24.86 -5.97 -3.19
C ILE A 307 -26.36 -5.90 -3.46
N ARG A 308 -27.15 -6.90 -3.01
CA ARG A 308 -28.60 -6.95 -3.21
C ARG A 308 -29.40 -6.15 -2.17
N SER A 309 -28.84 -5.93 -0.99
CA SER A 309 -29.53 -5.24 0.11
C SER A 309 -29.45 -3.73 0.04
N GLY A 310 -28.55 -3.16 -0.78
CA GLY A 310 -28.32 -1.71 -0.90
C GLY A 310 -29.40 -0.93 -1.68
N GLY A 311 -30.36 -1.59 -2.30
CA GLY A 311 -31.42 -0.94 -3.08
C GLY A 311 -32.45 -0.09 -2.30
N GLY A 312 -32.28 0.08 -1.00
CA GLY A 312 -33.21 0.81 -0.13
C GLY A 312 -32.59 1.86 0.79
N ALA A 313 -31.28 2.05 0.78
CA ALA A 313 -30.61 3.02 1.67
C ALA A 313 -30.14 4.24 0.90
N THR A 314 -30.75 5.38 1.20
CA THR A 314 -30.33 6.74 0.86
C THR A 314 -28.81 6.90 0.98
N ARG A 315 -28.19 7.48 -0.06
CA ARG A 315 -26.78 7.90 -0.11
C ARG A 315 -26.31 8.44 1.24
N ARG A 316 -25.57 7.66 2.00
CA ARG A 316 -24.61 8.18 2.94
C ARG A 316 -23.28 8.22 2.18
N SER A 317 -22.82 9.43 1.85
CA SER A 317 -21.44 9.68 1.44
C SER A 317 -20.54 9.20 2.58
N THR A 318 -19.99 8.02 2.43
CA THR A 318 -18.91 7.55 3.30
C THR A 318 -17.63 8.18 2.79
N SER A 319 -17.29 9.34 3.35
CA SER A 319 -15.90 9.82 3.30
C SER A 319 -15.03 8.73 3.91
N LEU A 320 -14.20 8.12 3.09
CA LEU A 320 -13.17 7.19 3.52
C LEU A 320 -12.33 7.86 4.63
N ALA A 321 -12.42 7.25 5.79
CA ALA A 321 -11.65 7.39 7.01
C ALA A 321 -10.73 8.63 7.13
N ARG A 322 -11.29 9.72 7.64
CA ARG A 322 -10.53 10.68 8.42
C ARG A 322 -10.11 9.97 9.71
N PRO A 323 -8.85 9.99 10.13
CA PRO A 323 -8.47 9.48 11.43
C PRO A 323 -9.25 10.26 12.50
N SER A 324 -9.93 9.53 13.39
CA SER A 324 -10.70 10.07 14.50
C SER A 324 -9.78 10.96 15.34
N ARG A 325 -10.07 12.26 15.37
CA ARG A 325 -9.50 13.18 16.35
C ARG A 325 -9.84 12.63 17.73
N THR A 326 -8.81 12.32 18.50
CA THR A 326 -8.87 12.03 19.92
C THR A 326 -9.81 13.01 20.62
N SER A 327 -10.86 12.48 21.22
CA SER A 327 -11.73 13.20 22.12
C SER A 327 -10.89 13.68 23.31
N SER A 328 -10.75 14.99 23.44
CA SER A 328 -10.21 15.63 24.63
C SER A 328 -11.10 15.28 25.83
N ILE A 329 -10.58 14.47 26.74
CA ILE A 329 -11.15 14.24 28.05
C ILE A 329 -11.05 15.58 28.81
N ARG A 330 -12.19 16.22 29.05
CA ARG A 330 -12.30 17.36 30.01
C ARG A 330 -12.13 16.80 31.42
N PRO A 331 -11.28 17.36 32.27
CA PRO A 331 -11.26 17.01 33.66
C PRO A 331 -12.55 17.56 34.37
N SER A 332 -13.27 16.64 34.99
CA SER A 332 -14.41 16.96 35.85
C SER A 332 -13.92 17.65 37.11
N SER A 333 -14.16 18.93 37.25
CA SER A 333 -14.03 19.66 38.51
C SER A 333 -15.26 19.40 39.39
N LYS A 334 -15.11 18.59 40.43
CA LYS A 334 -16.08 18.55 41.55
C LYS A 334 -15.69 19.63 42.56
N PRO A 335 -16.64 20.43 43.04
CA PRO A 335 -16.37 21.39 44.11
C PRO A 335 -16.34 20.68 45.46
N PHE A 336 -15.35 20.99 46.27
CA PHE A 336 -15.29 20.64 47.70
C PHE A 336 -16.39 21.42 48.46
N GLY A 337 -17.36 20.69 49.05
CA GLY A 337 -18.30 21.18 50.04
C GLY A 337 -17.65 21.16 51.44
N LYS A 338 -17.81 22.27 52.13
CA LYS A 338 -17.47 22.45 53.53
C LYS A 338 -18.36 21.58 54.44
N GLN A 339 -17.78 20.85 55.35
CA GLN A 339 -18.03 20.87 56.80
C GLN A 339 -16.91 20.15 57.52
#